data_0055d831095e44346faf84c948d0ef5e
#
_entry.id   0055d831095e44346faf84c948d0ef5e
#
_cell.length_a   1.000
_cell.length_b   1.000
_cell.length_c   1.000
_cell.angle_alpha   90.00
_cell.angle_beta   90.00
_cell.angle_gamma   90.00
#
_symmetry.space_group_name_H-M   'P 1'
#
loop_
_entity.id
_entity.type
_entity.pdbx_description
1 polymer ?
#
loop_
_entity_poly.entity_id
_entity_poly.type
_entity_poly.pdbx_seq_one_letter_code
_entity_poly.pdbx_strand_id
1 'polypeptide(L)'
;MHRDDAGEAARIVAEEWQQILAYDADLVAPAMVRAAYAEPRLRQLFPMVSHGVLFLSRCTKFPAAHVPAVYRKVEGGYTVIAHGVGSIGEVDTLAEAFALVVANLPEGCGPAVIGTADDVPT
;
A
#
# COMPACT_ATOMS: atom_id res chain seq x y z
N MET A 1 10.04 -21.60 16.44
CA MET A 1 10.04 -20.27 17.05
C MET A 1 10.67 -19.26 16.12
N HIS A 2 9.99 -18.19 15.87
CA HIS A 2 10.40 -17.27 14.82
C HIS A 2 10.56 -15.85 15.35
N ARG A 3 11.51 -15.68 16.24
CA ARG A 3 11.77 -14.38 16.84
C ARG A 3 12.08 -13.32 15.81
N ASP A 4 12.59 -13.75 14.66
CA ASP A 4 13.04 -12.83 13.63
C ASP A 4 12.00 -12.56 12.55
N ASP A 5 10.77 -13.05 12.73
CA ASP A 5 9.73 -12.86 11.70
C ASP A 5 9.49 -11.40 11.41
N ALA A 6 9.46 -10.54 12.44
CA ALA A 6 9.27 -9.12 12.22
C ALA A 6 10.42 -8.50 11.45
N GLY A 7 11.66 -8.90 11.74
CA GLY A 7 12.82 -8.41 11.02
C GLY A 7 12.88 -8.93 9.59
N GLU A 8 12.51 -10.20 9.38
CA GLU A 8 12.46 -10.75 8.05
C GLU A 8 11.36 -10.12 7.22
N ALA A 9 10.19 -9.90 7.82
CA ALA A 9 9.08 -9.23 7.13
C ALA A 9 9.51 -7.82 6.71
N ALA A 10 10.17 -7.08 7.60
CA ALA A 10 10.64 -5.74 7.28
C ALA A 10 11.64 -5.75 6.13
N ARG A 11 12.52 -6.76 6.08
CA ARG A 11 13.49 -6.90 4.99
C ARG A 11 12.77 -7.18 3.66
N ILE A 12 11.80 -8.10 3.67
CA ILE A 12 11.03 -8.44 2.47
C ILE A 12 10.30 -7.20 1.96
N VAL A 13 9.67 -6.46 2.86
CA VAL A 13 8.94 -5.24 2.51
C VAL A 13 9.90 -4.21 1.91
N ALA A 14 11.05 -4.00 2.55
CA ALA A 14 12.02 -3.02 2.07
C ALA A 14 12.55 -3.39 0.69
N GLU A 15 12.83 -4.67 0.45
CA GLU A 15 13.31 -5.13 -0.85
C GLU A 15 12.26 -4.91 -1.94
N GLU A 16 11.00 -5.19 -1.61
CA GLU A 16 9.93 -5.02 -2.60
C GLU A 16 9.74 -3.54 -2.94
N TRP A 17 9.80 -2.65 -1.94
CA TRP A 17 9.73 -1.21 -2.21
C TRP A 17 10.85 -0.75 -3.14
N GLN A 18 12.08 -1.27 -2.96
CA GLN A 18 13.18 -0.89 -3.82
C GLN A 18 12.93 -1.32 -5.27
N GLN A 19 12.35 -2.51 -5.47
CA GLN A 19 12.01 -2.97 -6.81
C GLN A 19 10.94 -2.09 -7.44
N ILE A 20 9.88 -1.78 -6.70
CA ILE A 20 8.78 -1.00 -7.23
C ILE A 20 9.17 0.45 -7.49
N LEU A 21 10.03 1.01 -6.63
CA LEU A 21 10.56 2.37 -6.83
C LEU A 21 11.39 2.46 -8.11
N ALA A 22 11.93 1.33 -8.59
CA ALA A 22 12.73 1.26 -9.81
C ALA A 22 11.90 0.89 -11.04
N TYR A 23 10.60 0.65 -10.90
CA TYR A 23 9.76 0.26 -12.04
C TYR A 23 9.65 1.40 -13.04
N ASP A 24 9.53 1.02 -14.34
CA ASP A 24 9.29 1.98 -15.39
C ASP A 24 7.92 2.63 -15.24
N ALA A 25 7.80 3.84 -15.78
CA ALA A 25 6.54 4.58 -15.73
C ALA A 25 5.40 3.82 -16.44
N ASP A 26 5.75 2.89 -17.33
CA ASP A 26 4.74 2.07 -18.03
C ASP A 26 4.06 1.09 -17.08
N LEU A 27 4.71 0.72 -15.99
CA LEU A 27 4.18 -0.27 -15.03
C LEU A 27 3.37 0.40 -13.94
N VAL A 28 3.85 1.53 -13.43
CA VAL A 28 3.17 2.30 -12.40
C VAL A 28 3.73 3.72 -12.42
N ALA A 29 2.89 4.69 -12.08
CA ALA A 29 3.34 6.09 -12.04
C ALA A 29 4.38 6.27 -10.93
N PRO A 30 5.63 6.66 -11.26
CA PRO A 30 6.67 6.81 -10.25
C PRO A 30 6.32 7.80 -9.13
N ALA A 31 5.60 8.88 -9.48
CA ALA A 31 5.19 9.87 -8.49
C ALA A 31 4.26 9.26 -7.45
N MET A 32 3.39 8.33 -7.87
CA MET A 32 2.48 7.65 -6.95
C MET A 32 3.26 6.78 -5.97
N VAL A 33 4.23 6.01 -6.47
CA VAL A 33 5.04 5.14 -5.63
C VAL A 33 5.83 5.98 -4.61
N ARG A 34 6.44 7.09 -5.08
CA ARG A 34 7.22 7.95 -4.19
C ARG A 34 6.35 8.61 -3.13
N ALA A 35 5.13 9.03 -3.50
CA ALA A 35 4.23 9.68 -2.55
C ALA A 35 3.80 8.70 -1.45
N ALA A 36 3.53 7.45 -1.82
CA ALA A 36 3.18 6.42 -0.84
C ALA A 36 4.36 6.12 0.07
N TYR A 37 5.54 5.97 -0.53
CA TYR A 37 6.75 5.64 0.23
C TYR A 37 7.14 6.73 1.22
N ALA A 38 6.77 7.98 0.92
CA ALA A 38 7.06 9.10 1.81
C ALA A 38 6.26 9.04 3.12
N GLU A 39 5.18 8.27 3.16
CA GLU A 39 4.37 8.12 4.36
C GLU A 39 4.92 6.99 5.21
N PRO A 40 5.44 7.26 6.41
CA PRO A 40 6.05 6.21 7.23
C PRO A 40 5.10 5.05 7.54
N ARG A 41 3.81 5.33 7.73
CA ARG A 41 2.86 4.27 8.02
C ARG A 41 2.56 3.38 6.82
N LEU A 42 2.74 3.90 5.60
CA LEU A 42 2.50 3.11 4.39
C LEU A 42 3.74 2.34 3.95
N ARG A 43 4.93 2.89 4.20
CA ARG A 43 6.16 2.23 3.77
C ARG A 43 6.45 0.94 4.52
N GLN A 44 5.76 0.70 5.63
CA GLN A 44 5.88 -0.57 6.36
C GLN A 44 4.95 -1.65 5.82
N LEU A 45 4.10 -1.32 4.85
CA LEU A 45 3.18 -2.27 4.23
C LEU A 45 3.83 -2.89 2.99
N PHE A 46 3.31 -4.06 2.56
CA PHE A 46 3.86 -4.77 1.42
C PHE A 46 3.25 -4.21 0.13
N PRO A 47 4.08 -3.63 -0.77
CA PRO A 47 3.55 -3.01 -1.98
C PRO A 47 3.42 -4.01 -3.12
N MET A 48 2.37 -3.85 -3.93
CA MET A 48 2.14 -4.64 -5.12
C MET A 48 1.62 -3.72 -6.21
N VAL A 49 1.95 -4.03 -7.46
CA VAL A 49 1.45 -3.28 -8.62
C VAL A 49 0.65 -4.21 -9.49
N SER A 50 -0.56 -3.79 -9.86
CA SER A 50 -1.40 -4.53 -10.76
C SER A 50 -2.19 -3.54 -11.61
N HIS A 51 -2.11 -3.70 -12.93
CA HIS A 51 -2.83 -2.84 -13.88
C HIS A 51 -2.54 -1.36 -13.66
N GLY A 52 -1.30 -1.03 -13.31
CA GLY A 52 -0.89 0.35 -13.11
C GLY A 52 -1.27 0.94 -11.76
N VAL A 53 -1.89 0.15 -10.88
CA VAL A 53 -2.34 0.62 -9.58
C VAL A 53 -1.42 0.08 -8.50
N LEU A 54 -1.04 0.94 -7.56
CA LEU A 54 -0.25 0.53 -6.40
C LEU A 54 -1.19 0.07 -5.30
N PHE A 55 -1.06 -1.19 -4.92
CA PHE A 55 -1.79 -1.78 -3.80
C PHE A 55 -0.85 -1.98 -2.63
N LEU A 56 -1.34 -1.70 -1.43
CA LEU A 56 -0.55 -1.89 -0.20
C LEU A 56 -1.28 -2.92 0.66
N SER A 57 -0.54 -3.93 1.11
CA SER A 57 -1.12 -5.04 1.85
C SER A 57 -0.49 -5.16 3.22
N ARG A 58 -1.28 -5.68 4.16
CA ARG A 58 -0.83 -5.96 5.52
C ARG A 58 -0.13 -7.31 5.63
N CYS A 59 -0.01 -8.05 4.50
CA CYS A 59 0.65 -9.35 4.47
C CYS A 59 1.35 -9.55 3.13
N THR A 60 2.25 -10.53 3.07
CA THR A 60 3.13 -10.70 1.90
C THR A 60 2.62 -11.68 0.86
N LYS A 61 1.52 -12.40 1.14
CA LYS A 61 1.00 -13.44 0.24
C LYS A 61 -0.50 -13.29 0.04
N PHE A 62 -1.03 -13.94 -0.99
CA PHE A 62 -2.46 -13.96 -1.25
C PHE A 62 -3.13 -15.11 -0.50
N PRO A 63 -4.37 -14.92 -0.07
CA PRO A 63 -5.17 -13.71 -0.21
C PRO A 63 -4.60 -12.57 0.61
N ALA A 64 -4.60 -11.37 0.02
CA ALA A 64 -3.99 -10.20 0.60
C ALA A 64 -4.97 -9.44 1.50
N ALA A 65 -4.42 -8.66 2.41
CA ALA A 65 -5.22 -7.78 3.27
C ALA A 65 -4.90 -6.33 2.87
N HIS A 66 -5.57 -5.86 1.80
CA HIS A 66 -5.28 -4.54 1.25
C HIS A 66 -5.86 -3.41 2.10
N VAL A 67 -5.11 -2.30 2.17
CA VAL A 67 -5.62 -1.04 2.70
C VAL A 67 -6.21 -0.25 1.52
N PRO A 68 -6.89 0.90 1.76
CA PRO A 68 -7.44 1.66 0.63
C PRO A 68 -6.39 2.00 -0.41
N ALA A 69 -6.79 2.02 -1.68
CA ALA A 69 -5.90 2.28 -2.81
C ALA A 69 -6.27 3.58 -3.51
N VAL A 70 -5.28 4.17 -4.18
CA VAL A 70 -5.43 5.44 -4.88
C VAL A 70 -5.53 5.18 -6.37
N TYR A 71 -6.57 5.73 -7.00
CA TYR A 71 -6.81 5.61 -8.43
C TYR A 71 -6.81 6.99 -9.07
N ARG A 72 -6.19 7.11 -10.24
CA ARG A 72 -6.21 8.36 -10.99
C ARG A 72 -7.56 8.51 -11.70
N LYS A 73 -8.12 9.72 -11.64
CA LYS A 73 -9.36 10.02 -12.35
C LYS A 73 -9.05 10.53 -13.75
N VAL A 74 -9.90 10.18 -14.71
CA VAL A 74 -9.71 10.58 -16.11
C VAL A 74 -9.75 12.10 -16.24
N GLU A 75 -10.63 12.74 -15.50
CA GLU A 75 -10.81 14.20 -15.57
C GLU A 75 -9.80 14.96 -14.70
N GLY A 76 -8.89 14.26 -14.05
CA GLY A 76 -7.91 14.87 -13.17
C GLY A 76 -8.21 14.60 -11.71
N GLY A 77 -7.16 14.62 -10.89
CA GLY A 77 -7.31 14.30 -9.48
C GLY A 77 -7.31 12.80 -9.22
N TYR A 78 -7.64 12.43 -8.01
CA TYR A 78 -7.55 11.05 -7.54
C TYR A 78 -8.77 10.66 -6.73
N THR A 79 -9.15 9.40 -6.79
CA THR A 79 -10.16 8.84 -5.91
C THR A 79 -9.50 7.76 -5.06
N VAL A 80 -9.88 7.69 -3.78
CA VAL A 80 -9.37 6.69 -2.85
C VAL A 80 -10.48 5.68 -2.61
N ILE A 81 -10.18 4.41 -2.85
CA ILE A 81 -11.19 3.35 -2.80
C ILE A 81 -10.80 2.32 -1.75
N ALA A 82 -11.72 2.07 -0.82
CA ALA A 82 -11.56 1.01 0.18
C ALA A 82 -12.27 -0.23 -0.32
N HIS A 83 -11.57 -1.36 -0.31
CA HIS A 83 -12.11 -2.63 -0.78
C HIS A 83 -13.37 -2.99 0.02
N GLY A 84 -14.43 -3.31 -0.69
CA GLY A 84 -15.70 -3.70 -0.07
C GLY A 84 -16.57 -2.54 0.38
N VAL A 85 -16.05 -1.32 0.33
CA VAL A 85 -16.78 -0.11 0.78
C VAL A 85 -17.06 0.82 -0.40
N GLY A 86 -16.05 1.04 -1.24
CA GLY A 86 -16.14 1.95 -2.37
C GLY A 86 -15.31 3.20 -2.14
N SER A 87 -15.65 4.26 -2.84
CA SER A 87 -14.90 5.51 -2.75
C SER A 87 -15.08 6.14 -1.36
N ILE A 88 -13.96 6.49 -0.73
CA ILE A 88 -13.97 7.15 0.58
C ILE A 88 -13.55 8.61 0.45
N GLY A 89 -13.24 9.07 -0.76
CA GLY A 89 -12.94 10.47 -0.99
C GLY A 89 -12.32 10.71 -2.33
N GLU A 90 -12.43 11.95 -2.79
CA GLU A 90 -11.79 12.43 -4.01
C GLU A 90 -10.97 13.65 -3.67
N VAL A 91 -9.74 13.72 -4.19
CA VAL A 91 -8.81 14.78 -3.85
C VAL A 91 -8.03 15.17 -5.10
N ASP A 92 -7.30 16.28 -5.02
CA ASP A 92 -6.61 16.84 -6.18
C ASP A 92 -5.15 16.43 -6.28
N THR A 93 -4.52 16.03 -5.19
CA THR A 93 -3.10 15.73 -5.18
C THR A 93 -2.81 14.35 -4.59
N LEU A 94 -1.63 13.80 -4.95
CA LEU A 94 -1.19 12.52 -4.39
C LEU A 94 -0.95 12.63 -2.90
N ALA A 95 -0.42 13.75 -2.43
CA ALA A 95 -0.19 13.92 -0.99
C ALA A 95 -1.51 13.83 -0.22
N GLU A 96 -2.56 14.48 -0.73
CA GLU A 96 -3.87 14.42 -0.12
C GLU A 96 -4.44 13.00 -0.18
N ALA A 97 -4.23 12.32 -1.32
CA ALA A 97 -4.74 10.97 -1.50
C ALA A 97 -4.15 10.01 -0.47
N PHE A 98 -2.83 10.04 -0.31
CA PHE A 98 -2.19 9.12 0.63
C PHE A 98 -2.40 9.53 2.09
N ALA A 99 -2.60 10.82 2.36
CA ALA A 99 -3.03 11.25 3.68
C ALA A 99 -4.40 10.66 4.03
N LEU A 100 -5.30 10.59 3.04
CA LEU A 100 -6.61 9.99 3.23
C LEU A 100 -6.49 8.48 3.48
N VAL A 101 -5.58 7.80 2.76
CA VAL A 101 -5.31 6.38 3.01
C VAL A 101 -4.85 6.19 4.46
N VAL A 102 -3.89 6.99 4.91
CA VAL A 102 -3.37 6.89 6.29
C VAL A 102 -4.49 7.11 7.30
N ALA A 103 -5.35 8.10 7.06
CA ALA A 103 -6.44 8.42 7.97
C ALA A 103 -7.47 7.28 8.07
N ASN A 104 -7.50 6.39 7.08
CA ASN A 104 -8.48 5.31 7.02
C ASN A 104 -7.85 3.92 7.12
N LEU A 105 -6.62 3.83 7.64
CA LEU A 105 -6.02 2.52 7.90
C LEU A 105 -6.81 1.79 8.98
N PRO A 106 -6.88 0.45 8.88
CA PRO A 106 -7.57 -0.31 9.93
C PRO A 106 -6.95 -0.07 11.29
N GLU A 107 -7.77 -0.14 12.33
CA GLU A 107 -7.28 -0.02 13.69
C GLU A 107 -6.24 -1.09 13.96
N GLY A 108 -5.14 -0.71 14.61
CA GLY A 108 -4.07 -1.65 14.89
C GLY A 108 -3.19 -1.97 13.70
N CYS A 109 -3.36 -1.26 12.57
CA CYS A 109 -2.54 -1.49 11.38
C CYS A 109 -1.08 -1.16 11.68
N GLY A 110 -0.24 -2.18 11.64
CA GLY A 110 1.20 -2.06 11.83
C GLY A 110 1.95 -2.60 10.63
N PRO A 111 3.23 -2.96 10.81
CA PRO A 111 4.03 -3.49 9.71
C PRO A 111 3.42 -4.75 9.11
N ALA A 112 3.65 -4.95 7.81
CA ALA A 112 3.14 -6.14 7.12
C ALA A 112 3.76 -7.39 7.73
N VAL A 113 2.99 -8.48 7.73
CA VAL A 113 3.44 -9.76 8.25
C VAL A 113 3.69 -10.73 7.09
N ILE A 114 4.53 -11.72 7.33
CA ILE A 114 4.76 -12.80 6.37
C ILE A 114 3.54 -13.72 6.41
N GLY A 115 2.95 -13.98 5.24
CA GLY A 115 1.81 -14.87 5.15
C GLY A 115 0.66 -14.24 4.42
N THR A 116 -0.55 -14.71 4.72
CA THR A 116 -1.79 -14.30 4.07
C THR A 116 -2.60 -13.42 5.00
N ALA A 117 -3.79 -13.01 4.53
CA ALA A 117 -4.70 -12.20 5.34
C ALA A 117 -5.04 -12.88 6.67
N ASP A 118 -5.03 -14.22 6.70
CA ASP A 118 -5.33 -14.96 7.93
C ASP A 118 -4.26 -14.77 9.00
N ASP A 119 -3.05 -14.39 8.59
CA ASP A 119 -1.93 -14.19 9.50
C ASP A 119 -1.84 -12.77 10.05
N VAL A 120 -2.70 -11.89 9.57
CA VAL A 120 -2.70 -10.48 10.03
C VAL A 120 -3.39 -10.40 11.38
N PRO A 121 -2.74 -9.78 12.40
CA PRO A 121 -3.37 -9.62 13.70
C PRO A 121 -4.64 -8.78 13.62
N THR A 122 -5.62 -9.14 14.42
CA THR A 122 -6.90 -8.42 14.46
C THR A 122 -7.09 -7.64 15.75
#